data_c0adadae0f758bf17c0caf3344e2ce73
#
_entry.id   c0adadae0f758bf17c0caf3344e2ce73
#
_cell.length_a   1.000
_cell.length_b   1.000
_cell.length_c   1.000
_cell.angle_alpha   90.00
_cell.angle_beta   90.00
_cell.angle_gamma   90.00
#
_symmetry.space_group_name_H-M   'P 1'
#
loop_
_entity.id
_entity.type
_entity.pdbx_description
1 polymer ?
#
loop_
_entity_poly.entity_id
_entity_poly.type
_entity_poly.pdbx_seq_one_letter_code
_entity_poly.pdbx_strand_id
1 'polypeptide(L)'
;MGFNEFLSSIFGNKSTRDMKEIQPWVEKIKAAYPEVAKLDNDALRAKTEELKTYIHNSATEQRAKVEELKAGIEAIELENREEVFAQIDKLEKEILECYEKALDEVLPVAFSIVKETAKRFSENEEIVVTATEFDRHLAATKDFVRIEDDKAIYQNHWLAGGAEVTWNMVHYDVQLFGGVVLHKGKIAEMATGEGKTLVATLPVFLNALTGNGVHVVTVNDYLSKRDSEWMGPLYMFHGLSVDCIDKHQPNSDARRKAYLADITFGTNNEFGFDYLRDNMAISPKDLVQRQHNYAIVDEVDSVLIDDARTPLIISGPIPKGEEQLFEQLRPLVERLVEAQKKLATQYLADAKRLIASSDKKEQEEGFLALFRSHKALPKNKALIKFLSEQGIKAGMLKTEEIYMEQNNKRMHEATDPLYFVIEEKLNSVDLTDKGVDLITGNSEDPTLFVLPDIAAQLSELENETQLTDEERLAKKDELMTNYAIKSERVHTINQLLKAYTMFEIMMNTLYSTDR
;
A
#
# COMPACT_ATOMS: atom_id res chain seq x y z
N MET A 1 33.69 8.90 -28.88
CA MET A 1 33.13 9.48 -27.64
C MET A 1 31.67 9.79 -27.89
N GLY A 2 30.76 9.11 -27.17
CA GLY A 2 29.34 9.37 -27.30
C GLY A 2 28.96 10.70 -26.66
N PHE A 3 27.89 11.33 -27.12
CA PHE A 3 27.36 12.59 -26.56
C PHE A 3 27.18 12.54 -25.04
N ASN A 4 26.81 11.37 -24.51
CA ASN A 4 26.69 11.12 -23.07
C ASN A 4 28.06 11.12 -22.33
N GLU A 5 29.13 10.62 -22.95
CA GLU A 5 30.49 10.67 -22.38
C GLU A 5 31.01 12.10 -22.34
N PHE A 6 30.73 12.90 -23.37
CA PHE A 6 31.08 14.33 -23.41
C PHE A 6 30.32 15.12 -22.34
N LEU A 7 29.02 14.89 -22.15
CA LEU A 7 28.22 15.52 -21.09
C LEU A 7 28.70 15.11 -19.68
N SER A 8 29.04 13.83 -19.48
CA SER A 8 29.56 13.37 -18.18
C SER A 8 30.93 13.95 -17.84
N SER A 9 31.76 14.26 -18.84
CA SER A 9 33.09 14.93 -18.63
C SER A 9 32.96 16.40 -18.23
N ILE A 10 31.91 17.10 -18.69
CA ILE A 10 31.68 18.51 -18.38
C ILE A 10 30.86 18.70 -17.09
N PHE A 11 29.82 17.91 -16.89
CA PHE A 11 28.86 18.07 -15.76
C PHE A 11 29.10 17.09 -14.59
N GLY A 12 30.06 16.18 -14.68
CA GLY A 12 30.30 15.12 -13.73
C GLY A 12 29.21 14.02 -13.80
N ASN A 13 29.53 12.82 -13.30
CA ASN A 13 28.56 11.76 -13.13
C ASN A 13 27.59 12.12 -11.97
N LYS A 14 26.34 11.64 -11.99
CA LYS A 14 25.34 11.83 -10.90
C LYS A 14 25.96 11.44 -9.54
N SER A 15 26.65 10.32 -9.48
CA SER A 15 27.36 9.85 -8.29
C SER A 15 28.35 10.88 -7.75
N THR A 16 29.14 11.56 -8.61
CA THR A 16 30.10 12.59 -8.18
C THR A 16 29.41 13.83 -7.60
N ARG A 17 28.23 14.18 -8.12
CA ARG A 17 27.44 15.29 -7.58
C ARG A 17 26.83 14.93 -6.23
N ASP A 18 26.25 13.73 -6.13
CA ASP A 18 25.68 13.22 -4.88
C ASP A 18 26.75 13.09 -3.79
N MET A 19 27.97 12.63 -4.15
CA MET A 19 29.10 12.62 -3.21
C MET A 19 29.45 14.02 -2.68
N LYS A 20 29.48 15.03 -3.54
CA LYS A 20 29.77 16.42 -3.13
C LYS A 20 28.67 17.00 -2.24
N GLU A 21 27.43 16.60 -2.44
CA GLU A 21 26.28 17.00 -1.61
C GLU A 21 26.33 16.35 -0.22
N ILE A 22 26.70 15.08 -0.15
CA ILE A 22 26.66 14.27 1.08
C ILE A 22 27.91 14.44 1.94
N GLN A 23 29.10 14.60 1.33
CA GLN A 23 30.37 14.70 2.06
C GLN A 23 30.37 15.76 3.19
N PRO A 24 29.80 16.97 3.01
CA PRO A 24 29.71 17.94 4.09
C PRO A 24 28.94 17.46 5.33
N TRP A 25 27.97 16.55 5.15
CA TRP A 25 27.25 15.96 6.27
C TRP A 25 28.12 15.03 7.09
N VAL A 26 28.94 14.22 6.43
CA VAL A 26 29.90 13.32 7.10
C VAL A 26 30.89 14.17 7.92
N GLU A 27 31.38 15.27 7.40
CA GLU A 27 32.28 16.18 8.14
C GLU A 27 31.58 16.82 9.37
N LYS A 28 30.31 17.19 9.24
CA LYS A 28 29.51 17.68 10.38
C LYS A 28 29.34 16.57 11.45
N ILE A 29 29.11 15.32 11.05
CA ILE A 29 29.01 14.20 12.00
C ILE A 29 30.34 14.02 12.73
N LYS A 30 31.45 14.00 11.99
CA LYS A 30 32.80 13.87 12.55
C LYS A 30 33.14 15.04 13.50
N ALA A 31 32.68 16.23 13.22
CA ALA A 31 32.85 17.40 14.09
C ALA A 31 31.99 17.32 15.38
N ALA A 32 30.80 16.73 15.32
CA ALA A 32 29.92 16.56 16.47
C ALA A 32 30.34 15.39 17.37
N TYR A 33 30.93 14.33 16.80
CA TYR A 33 31.24 13.09 17.48
C TYR A 33 32.11 13.25 18.75
N PRO A 34 33.19 14.05 18.79
CA PRO A 34 34.02 14.20 19.99
C PRO A 34 33.27 14.72 21.22
N GLU A 35 32.25 15.56 21.03
CA GLU A 35 31.44 16.05 22.16
C GLU A 35 30.48 14.97 22.66
N VAL A 36 29.88 14.20 21.75
CA VAL A 36 29.01 13.07 22.10
C VAL A 36 29.81 11.96 22.81
N ALA A 37 31.03 11.69 22.38
CA ALA A 37 31.90 10.65 22.97
C ALA A 37 32.34 10.96 24.42
N LYS A 38 32.28 12.22 24.85
CA LYS A 38 32.59 12.63 26.23
C LYS A 38 31.44 12.38 27.23
N LEU A 39 30.23 12.19 26.74
CA LEU A 39 29.05 11.97 27.57
C LEU A 39 29.19 10.61 28.31
N ASP A 40 28.76 10.54 29.55
CA ASP A 40 28.54 9.25 30.20
C ASP A 40 27.32 8.52 29.62
N ASN A 41 27.01 7.33 30.12
CA ASN A 41 25.94 6.52 29.53
C ASN A 41 24.55 7.16 29.75
N ASP A 42 24.28 7.74 30.91
CA ASP A 42 23.00 8.40 31.19
C ASP A 42 22.86 9.70 30.41
N ALA A 43 23.93 10.50 30.31
CA ALA A 43 23.94 11.71 29.50
C ALA A 43 23.78 11.43 27.99
N LEU A 44 24.31 10.30 27.49
CA LEU A 44 24.13 9.87 26.12
C LEU A 44 22.65 9.55 25.81
N ARG A 45 21.97 8.88 26.73
CA ARG A 45 20.51 8.61 26.63
C ARG A 45 19.69 9.90 26.76
N ALA A 46 20.06 10.77 27.73
CA ALA A 46 19.39 12.06 27.91
C ALA A 46 19.51 12.94 26.66
N LYS A 47 20.65 12.86 25.93
CA LYS A 47 20.82 13.59 24.66
C LYS A 47 19.82 13.14 23.61
N THR A 48 19.45 11.86 23.56
CA THR A 48 18.40 11.37 22.68
C THR A 48 17.04 12.01 22.99
N GLU A 49 16.67 12.10 24.25
CA GLU A 49 15.41 12.76 24.67
C GLU A 49 15.42 14.28 24.38
N GLU A 50 16.58 14.93 24.49
CA GLU A 50 16.75 16.32 24.07
C GLU A 50 16.47 16.47 22.55
N LEU A 51 16.99 15.58 21.72
CA LEU A 51 16.74 15.59 20.26
C LEU A 51 15.27 15.34 19.94
N LYS A 52 14.61 14.37 20.59
CA LYS A 52 13.16 14.14 20.45
C LYS A 52 12.37 15.41 20.77
N THR A 53 12.67 16.03 21.91
CA THR A 53 12.02 17.26 22.36
C THR A 53 12.22 18.38 21.34
N TYR A 54 13.42 18.54 20.82
CA TYR A 54 13.73 19.54 19.78
C TYR A 54 12.88 19.35 18.53
N ILE A 55 12.81 18.12 18.00
CA ILE A 55 12.01 17.78 16.82
C ILE A 55 10.53 18.08 17.08
N HIS A 56 9.99 17.62 18.21
CA HIS A 56 8.58 17.84 18.54
C HIS A 56 8.24 19.33 18.70
N ASN A 57 9.14 20.12 19.26
CA ASN A 57 8.94 21.56 19.48
C ASN A 57 8.97 22.35 18.16
N SER A 58 9.58 21.83 17.10
CA SER A 58 9.62 22.49 15.79
C SER A 58 8.25 22.68 15.12
N ALA A 59 7.24 21.92 15.55
CA ALA A 59 5.88 21.96 15.00
C ALA A 59 4.78 22.19 16.05
N THR A 60 5.12 22.79 17.18
CA THR A 60 4.19 22.96 18.33
C THR A 60 2.94 23.75 17.94
N GLU A 61 3.08 24.84 17.19
CA GLU A 61 1.95 25.69 16.80
C GLU A 61 0.99 24.96 15.86
N GLN A 62 1.53 24.26 14.87
CA GLN A 62 0.73 23.50 13.90
C GLN A 62 -0.01 22.34 14.57
N ARG A 63 0.67 21.62 15.47
CA ARG A 63 0.06 20.53 16.24
C ARG A 63 -1.08 21.02 17.13
N ALA A 64 -0.90 22.15 17.82
CA ALA A 64 -1.95 22.74 18.65
C ALA A 64 -3.19 23.10 17.81
N LYS A 65 -3.00 23.66 16.62
CA LYS A 65 -4.11 23.96 15.68
C LYS A 65 -4.82 22.70 15.18
N VAL A 66 -4.09 21.64 14.88
CA VAL A 66 -4.68 20.36 14.45
C VAL A 66 -5.55 19.78 15.57
N GLU A 67 -5.07 19.77 16.81
CA GLU A 67 -5.84 19.29 17.96
C GLU A 67 -7.09 20.14 18.20
N GLU A 68 -6.99 21.46 18.09
CA GLU A 68 -8.14 22.37 18.21
C GLU A 68 -9.20 22.08 17.13
N LEU A 69 -8.79 21.93 15.87
CA LEU A 69 -9.69 21.62 14.76
C LEU A 69 -10.35 20.24 14.93
N LYS A 70 -9.58 19.21 15.33
CA LYS A 70 -10.12 17.87 15.58
C LYS A 70 -11.12 17.85 16.73
N ALA A 71 -10.84 18.57 17.81
CA ALA A 71 -11.75 18.67 18.95
C ALA A 71 -13.08 19.40 18.61
N GLY A 72 -13.04 20.35 17.69
CA GLY A 72 -14.22 21.12 17.25
C GLY A 72 -15.07 20.46 16.17
N ILE A 73 -14.61 19.38 15.54
CA ILE A 73 -15.18 18.87 14.29
C ILE A 73 -16.63 18.35 14.43
N GLU A 74 -16.97 17.80 15.61
CA GLU A 74 -18.32 17.30 15.89
C GLU A 74 -19.37 18.43 16.00
N ALA A 75 -18.94 19.64 16.35
CA ALA A 75 -19.81 20.82 16.45
C ALA A 75 -20.05 21.51 15.10
N ILE A 76 -19.38 21.09 14.04
CA ILE A 76 -19.45 21.69 12.70
C ILE A 76 -20.48 20.92 11.87
N GLU A 77 -21.34 21.67 11.12
CA GLU A 77 -22.28 21.09 10.18
C GLU A 77 -21.56 20.25 9.10
N LEU A 78 -22.17 19.14 8.69
CA LEU A 78 -21.59 18.15 7.77
C LEU A 78 -21.04 18.79 6.47
N GLU A 79 -21.76 19.78 5.93
CA GLU A 79 -21.38 20.47 4.69
C GLU A 79 -20.04 21.24 4.81
N ASN A 80 -19.71 21.70 6.02
CA ASN A 80 -18.51 22.51 6.27
C ASN A 80 -17.31 21.68 6.78
N ARG A 81 -17.51 20.39 7.07
CA ARG A 81 -16.43 19.51 7.58
C ARG A 81 -15.34 19.26 6.55
N GLU A 82 -15.66 19.25 5.27
CA GLU A 82 -14.69 19.05 4.19
C GLU A 82 -13.61 20.15 4.18
N GLU A 83 -14.00 21.41 4.41
CA GLU A 83 -13.04 22.51 4.51
C GLU A 83 -12.11 22.37 5.73
N VAL A 84 -12.66 21.89 6.85
CA VAL A 84 -11.88 21.66 8.07
C VAL A 84 -10.90 20.49 7.89
N PHE A 85 -11.33 19.39 7.26
CA PHE A 85 -10.42 18.29 6.92
C PHE A 85 -9.28 18.75 5.99
N ALA A 86 -9.59 19.55 4.96
CA ALA A 86 -8.56 20.11 4.08
C ALA A 86 -7.56 21.02 4.83
N GLN A 87 -8.02 21.75 5.86
CA GLN A 87 -7.13 22.54 6.72
C GLN A 87 -6.25 21.65 7.60
N ILE A 88 -6.80 20.58 8.16
CA ILE A 88 -6.05 19.59 8.94
C ILE A 88 -4.96 18.96 8.07
N ASP A 89 -5.30 18.48 6.89
CA ASP A 89 -4.35 17.86 5.95
C ASP A 89 -3.20 18.81 5.59
N LYS A 90 -3.51 20.09 5.40
CA LYS A 90 -2.50 21.11 5.13
C LYS A 90 -1.56 21.31 6.32
N LEU A 91 -2.10 21.40 7.53
CA LEU A 91 -1.32 21.57 8.75
C LEU A 91 -0.47 20.31 9.05
N GLU A 92 -1.01 19.11 8.83
CA GLU A 92 -0.25 17.85 8.98
C GLU A 92 0.94 17.80 8.00
N LYS A 93 0.76 18.30 6.78
CA LYS A 93 1.87 18.45 5.83
C LYS A 93 2.91 19.46 6.30
N GLU A 94 2.49 20.60 6.84
CA GLU A 94 3.40 21.61 7.43
C GLU A 94 4.19 21.03 8.62
N ILE A 95 3.55 20.19 9.46
CA ILE A 95 4.22 19.48 10.57
C ILE A 95 5.34 18.59 10.02
N LEU A 96 5.07 17.80 8.97
CA LEU A 96 6.10 16.95 8.36
C LEU A 96 7.26 17.77 7.81
N GLU A 97 7.00 18.91 7.15
CA GLU A 97 8.05 19.81 6.66
C GLU A 97 8.90 20.42 7.80
N CYS A 98 8.29 20.72 8.95
CA CYS A 98 9.00 21.17 10.15
C CYS A 98 9.90 20.05 10.71
N TYR A 99 9.36 18.82 10.78
CA TYR A 99 10.12 17.67 11.25
C TYR A 99 11.29 17.33 10.32
N GLU A 100 11.13 17.38 8.99
CA GLU A 100 12.24 17.16 8.05
C GLU A 100 13.40 18.15 8.27
N LYS A 101 13.09 19.43 8.46
CA LYS A 101 14.10 20.45 8.77
C LYS A 101 14.81 20.18 10.10
N ALA A 102 14.03 19.86 11.13
CA ALA A 102 14.58 19.55 12.46
C ALA A 102 15.44 18.27 12.44
N LEU A 103 15.02 17.24 11.68
CA LEU A 103 15.80 16.01 11.48
C LEU A 103 17.15 16.31 10.81
N ASP A 104 17.19 17.16 9.80
CA ASP A 104 18.42 17.58 9.17
C ASP A 104 19.35 18.32 10.14
N GLU A 105 18.81 19.18 10.98
CA GLU A 105 19.60 19.92 11.96
C GLU A 105 20.23 19.03 13.03
N VAL A 106 19.48 18.01 13.51
CA VAL A 106 19.94 17.10 14.55
C VAL A 106 20.71 15.89 14.02
N LEU A 107 20.67 15.60 12.71
CA LEU A 107 21.32 14.44 12.08
C LEU A 107 22.78 14.25 12.52
N PRO A 108 23.65 15.27 12.54
CA PRO A 108 25.05 15.07 12.93
C PRO A 108 25.21 14.53 14.35
N VAL A 109 24.40 15.01 15.29
CA VAL A 109 24.42 14.56 16.68
C VAL A 109 23.79 13.18 16.81
N ALA A 110 22.65 12.94 16.17
CA ALA A 110 21.95 11.66 16.20
C ALA A 110 22.83 10.51 15.67
N PHE A 111 23.49 10.70 14.52
CA PHE A 111 24.42 9.70 13.98
C PHE A 111 25.63 9.49 14.86
N SER A 112 26.11 10.54 15.53
CA SER A 112 27.19 10.44 16.51
C SER A 112 26.77 9.62 17.73
N ILE A 113 25.52 9.77 18.21
CA ILE A 113 24.96 8.98 19.31
C ILE A 113 24.93 7.48 18.93
N VAL A 114 24.40 7.14 17.76
CA VAL A 114 24.32 5.74 17.31
C VAL A 114 25.71 5.13 17.17
N LYS A 115 26.66 5.86 16.57
CA LYS A 115 28.05 5.43 16.44
C LYS A 115 28.71 5.20 17.80
N GLU A 116 28.53 6.13 18.75
CA GLU A 116 29.10 6.02 20.10
C GLU A 116 28.48 4.84 20.87
N THR A 117 27.16 4.66 20.77
CA THR A 117 26.47 3.54 21.39
C THR A 117 26.96 2.20 20.84
N ALA A 118 27.08 2.09 19.52
CA ALA A 118 27.65 0.90 18.87
C ALA A 118 29.07 0.60 19.34
N LYS A 119 29.90 1.63 19.51
CA LYS A 119 31.27 1.53 20.05
C LYS A 119 31.24 1.04 21.50
N ARG A 120 30.39 1.60 22.36
CA ARG A 120 30.30 1.17 23.77
C ARG A 120 29.90 -0.28 23.91
N PHE A 121 28.92 -0.74 23.13
CA PHE A 121 28.57 -2.17 23.07
C PHE A 121 29.71 -3.05 22.57
N SER A 122 30.56 -2.55 21.64
CA SER A 122 31.68 -3.34 21.14
C SER A 122 32.87 -3.40 22.12
N GLU A 123 33.04 -2.41 22.99
CA GLU A 123 34.18 -2.30 23.90
C GLU A 123 33.89 -2.78 25.34
N ASN A 124 32.62 -2.94 25.71
CA ASN A 124 32.20 -3.30 27.07
C ASN A 124 31.23 -4.48 27.05
N GLU A 125 31.47 -5.49 27.89
CA GLU A 125 30.55 -6.61 28.07
C GLU A 125 29.21 -6.15 28.66
N GLU A 126 29.24 -5.13 29.49
CA GLU A 126 28.07 -4.57 30.16
C GLU A 126 28.09 -3.03 30.13
N ILE A 127 26.92 -2.45 29.87
CA ILE A 127 26.71 -1.00 29.93
C ILE A 127 25.68 -0.70 31.03
N VAL A 128 26.10 0.07 32.03
CA VAL A 128 25.26 0.40 33.16
C VAL A 128 24.68 1.81 33.01
N VAL A 129 23.36 1.91 33.20
CA VAL A 129 22.60 3.17 33.18
C VAL A 129 21.59 3.22 34.31
N THR A 130 21.06 4.39 34.60
CA THR A 130 19.92 4.56 35.54
C THR A 130 18.66 3.93 34.88
N ALA A 131 17.99 3.05 35.65
CA ALA A 131 16.83 2.31 35.16
C ALA A 131 15.60 3.20 34.99
N THR A 132 15.01 3.21 33.81
CA THR A 132 13.72 3.82 33.53
C THR A 132 12.59 2.77 33.61
N GLU A 133 11.32 3.19 33.50
CA GLU A 133 10.21 2.25 33.39
C GLU A 133 10.30 1.39 32.12
N PHE A 134 10.80 1.98 31.02
CA PHE A 134 11.05 1.26 29.77
C PHE A 134 12.06 0.12 29.98
N ASP A 135 13.16 0.38 30.66
CA ASP A 135 14.19 -0.63 30.98
C ASP A 135 13.62 -1.76 31.86
N ARG A 136 12.77 -1.45 32.83
CA ARG A 136 12.11 -2.44 33.70
C ARG A 136 11.16 -3.33 32.91
N HIS A 137 10.39 -2.73 31.98
CA HIS A 137 9.52 -3.48 31.08
C HIS A 137 10.33 -4.37 30.12
N LEU A 138 11.43 -3.83 29.60
CA LEU A 138 12.34 -4.54 28.70
C LEU A 138 12.99 -5.75 29.40
N ALA A 139 13.47 -5.59 30.62
CA ALA A 139 14.06 -6.67 31.42
C ALA A 139 13.10 -7.81 31.75
N ALA A 140 11.78 -7.54 31.74
CA ALA A 140 10.76 -8.57 31.92
C ALA A 140 10.55 -9.45 30.67
N THR A 141 11.02 -8.99 29.48
CA THR A 141 10.70 -9.61 28.18
C THR A 141 11.94 -9.96 27.35
N LYS A 142 13.11 -9.43 27.70
CA LYS A 142 14.36 -9.57 26.97
C LYS A 142 15.48 -10.03 27.91
N ASP A 143 16.39 -10.81 27.38
CA ASP A 143 17.51 -11.43 28.10
C ASP A 143 18.78 -10.56 28.14
N PHE A 144 18.90 -9.57 27.26
CA PHE A 144 20.08 -8.71 27.15
C PHE A 144 20.09 -7.53 28.11
N VAL A 145 19.06 -7.34 28.92
CA VAL A 145 18.99 -6.30 29.95
C VAL A 145 18.48 -6.88 31.26
N ARG A 146 19.12 -6.52 32.36
CA ARG A 146 18.68 -6.87 33.72
C ARG A 146 18.61 -5.64 34.60
N ILE A 147 17.79 -5.69 35.62
CA ILE A 147 17.65 -4.61 36.62
C ILE A 147 18.32 -5.02 37.92
N GLU A 148 19.17 -4.16 38.42
CA GLU A 148 19.76 -4.24 39.77
C GLU A 148 19.52 -2.92 40.50
N ASP A 149 18.62 -2.95 41.49
CA ASP A 149 18.15 -1.80 42.23
C ASP A 149 17.60 -0.67 41.31
N ASP A 150 18.31 0.44 41.20
CA ASP A 150 17.99 1.60 40.38
C ASP A 150 18.76 1.60 39.02
N LYS A 151 19.47 0.51 38.71
CA LYS A 151 20.30 0.40 37.52
C LYS A 151 19.75 -0.60 36.53
N ALA A 152 19.85 -0.26 35.26
CA ALA A 152 19.66 -1.18 34.13
C ALA A 152 21.05 -1.52 33.55
N ILE A 153 21.31 -2.81 33.40
CA ILE A 153 22.57 -3.35 32.91
C ILE A 153 22.30 -4.03 31.59
N TYR A 154 22.82 -3.45 30.53
CA TYR A 154 22.71 -3.95 29.16
C TYR A 154 23.95 -4.80 28.82
N GLN A 155 23.71 -6.02 28.35
CA GLN A 155 24.76 -6.93 27.89
C GLN A 155 25.07 -6.68 26.40
N ASN A 156 26.32 -6.96 26.00
CA ASN A 156 26.73 -6.84 24.61
C ASN A 156 26.49 -8.11 23.78
N HIS A 157 25.82 -9.11 24.33
CA HIS A 157 25.48 -10.37 23.67
C HIS A 157 24.01 -10.73 23.92
N TRP A 158 23.38 -11.31 22.91
CA TRP A 158 21.97 -11.72 22.95
C TRP A 158 21.65 -12.71 21.83
N LEU A 159 20.43 -13.25 21.85
CA LEU A 159 19.92 -14.11 20.78
C LEU A 159 19.37 -13.26 19.61
N ALA A 160 19.81 -13.55 18.38
CA ALA A 160 19.29 -12.99 17.15
C ALA A 160 19.15 -14.05 16.07
N GLY A 161 17.96 -14.25 15.53
CA GLY A 161 17.66 -15.29 14.54
C GLY A 161 17.94 -16.71 15.04
N GLY A 162 17.84 -16.92 16.35
CA GLY A 162 18.09 -18.22 16.99
C GLY A 162 19.57 -18.54 17.27
N ALA A 163 20.49 -17.62 16.99
CA ALA A 163 21.90 -17.74 17.30
C ALA A 163 22.35 -16.68 18.30
N GLU A 164 23.28 -17.02 19.17
CA GLU A 164 23.91 -16.06 20.08
C GLU A 164 24.86 -15.16 19.28
N VAL A 165 24.69 -13.84 19.44
CA VAL A 165 25.54 -12.83 18.81
C VAL A 165 26.18 -11.96 19.89
N THR A 166 27.45 -11.60 19.68
CA THR A 166 28.14 -10.60 20.48
C THR A 166 28.37 -9.38 19.61
N TRP A 167 27.99 -8.20 20.11
CA TRP A 167 28.14 -6.97 19.36
C TRP A 167 29.61 -6.55 19.27
N ASN A 168 30.10 -6.44 18.03
CA ASN A 168 31.50 -6.07 17.75
C ASN A 168 31.63 -5.07 16.60
N MET A 169 30.54 -4.36 16.26
CA MET A 169 30.48 -3.47 15.11
C MET A 169 30.53 -2.00 15.53
N VAL A 170 31.28 -1.21 14.76
CA VAL A 170 31.34 0.25 14.89
C VAL A 170 31.26 0.88 13.49
N HIS A 171 30.51 1.94 13.32
CA HIS A 171 30.31 2.60 12.02
C HIS A 171 31.61 3.23 11.50
N TYR A 172 31.97 2.92 10.26
CA TYR A 172 33.00 3.59 9.49
C TYR A 172 32.48 4.85 8.80
N ASP A 173 33.36 5.75 8.37
CA ASP A 173 32.97 7.00 7.71
C ASP A 173 32.15 6.75 6.42
N VAL A 174 32.47 5.71 5.64
CA VAL A 174 31.71 5.30 4.45
C VAL A 174 30.28 4.85 4.81
N GLN A 175 30.09 4.27 5.99
CA GLN A 175 28.78 3.87 6.49
C GLN A 175 27.97 5.06 6.97
N LEU A 176 28.62 6.07 7.58
CA LEU A 176 27.96 7.37 7.87
C LEU A 176 27.48 8.03 6.58
N PHE A 177 28.30 8.00 5.53
CA PHE A 177 27.90 8.48 4.20
C PHE A 177 26.66 7.76 3.69
N GLY A 178 26.64 6.41 3.71
CA GLY A 178 25.48 5.60 3.31
C GLY A 178 24.22 5.91 4.10
N GLY A 179 24.35 6.13 5.41
CA GLY A 179 23.24 6.52 6.29
C GLY A 179 22.61 7.86 5.88
N VAL A 180 23.44 8.85 5.53
CA VAL A 180 22.94 10.16 5.04
C VAL A 180 22.24 10.00 3.69
N VAL A 181 22.79 9.20 2.76
CA VAL A 181 22.16 8.90 1.47
C VAL A 181 20.76 8.35 1.66
N LEU A 182 20.59 7.37 2.56
CA LEU A 182 19.30 6.76 2.86
C LEU A 182 18.33 7.74 3.52
N HIS A 183 18.79 8.56 4.47
CA HIS A 183 17.94 9.59 5.10
C HIS A 183 17.43 10.61 4.07
N LYS A 184 18.25 10.95 3.07
CA LYS A 184 17.87 11.86 1.97
C LYS A 184 16.96 11.20 0.91
N GLY A 185 16.41 10.03 1.16
CA GLY A 185 15.48 9.33 0.26
C GLY A 185 16.14 8.84 -1.04
N LYS A 186 17.43 8.59 -1.01
CA LYS A 186 18.20 8.09 -2.15
C LYS A 186 18.51 6.59 -1.99
N ILE A 187 18.96 5.95 -3.06
CA ILE A 187 19.42 4.56 -3.06
C ILE A 187 20.91 4.52 -2.71
N ALA A 188 21.27 3.77 -1.67
CA ALA A 188 22.64 3.47 -1.33
C ALA A 188 23.01 2.07 -1.88
N GLU A 189 23.81 2.03 -2.93
CA GLU A 189 24.36 0.79 -3.46
C GLU A 189 25.58 0.36 -2.63
N MET A 190 25.50 -0.80 -2.01
CA MET A 190 26.55 -1.36 -1.16
C MET A 190 26.78 -2.83 -1.51
N ALA A 191 28.05 -3.24 -1.63
CA ALA A 191 28.40 -4.61 -1.89
C ALA A 191 28.08 -5.53 -0.68
N THR A 192 28.01 -6.82 -0.96
CA THR A 192 27.84 -7.83 0.10
C THR A 192 29.01 -7.77 1.09
N GLY A 193 28.71 -7.73 2.39
CA GLY A 193 29.72 -7.66 3.45
C GLY A 193 30.12 -6.25 3.88
N GLU A 194 29.63 -5.18 3.23
CA GLU A 194 29.93 -3.79 3.61
C GLU A 194 29.11 -3.28 4.81
N GLY A 195 28.25 -4.13 5.38
CA GLY A 195 27.50 -3.81 6.58
C GLY A 195 26.23 -3.00 6.34
N LYS A 196 25.46 -3.31 5.29
CA LYS A 196 24.17 -2.66 4.97
C LYS A 196 23.24 -2.55 6.18
N THR A 197 23.08 -3.64 6.94
CA THR A 197 22.23 -3.69 8.15
C THR A 197 22.68 -2.69 9.22
N LEU A 198 24.01 -2.54 9.40
CA LEU A 198 24.58 -1.55 10.34
C LEU A 198 24.35 -0.12 9.85
N VAL A 199 24.50 0.14 8.55
CA VAL A 199 24.25 1.47 7.95
C VAL A 199 22.80 1.90 8.16
N ALA A 200 21.85 0.98 8.01
CA ALA A 200 20.43 1.24 8.21
C ALA A 200 20.12 1.74 9.62
N THR A 201 20.92 1.38 10.64
CA THR A 201 20.69 1.83 12.01
C THR A 201 20.69 3.35 12.17
N LEU A 202 21.50 4.04 11.38
CA LEU A 202 21.65 5.50 11.45
C LEU A 202 20.37 6.26 11.06
N PRO A 203 19.84 6.11 9.84
CA PRO A 203 18.61 6.81 9.45
C PRO A 203 17.36 6.25 10.14
N VAL A 204 17.33 4.96 10.50
CA VAL A 204 16.24 4.38 11.28
C VAL A 204 16.15 5.04 12.65
N PHE A 205 17.25 5.14 13.38
CA PHE A 205 17.30 5.85 14.67
C PHE A 205 16.83 7.29 14.53
N LEU A 206 17.42 8.05 13.59
CA LEU A 206 17.10 9.45 13.38
C LEU A 206 15.60 9.68 13.13
N ASN A 207 15.02 8.94 12.19
CA ASN A 207 13.61 9.11 11.83
C ASN A 207 12.64 8.58 12.91
N ALA A 208 13.07 7.61 13.73
CA ALA A 208 12.29 7.12 14.86
C ALA A 208 12.11 8.19 15.96
N LEU A 209 13.01 9.18 16.05
CA LEU A 209 12.90 10.27 17.03
C LEU A 209 11.65 11.15 16.83
N THR A 210 11.02 11.11 15.67
CA THR A 210 9.74 11.79 15.41
C THR A 210 8.57 11.19 16.19
N GLY A 211 8.65 9.90 16.59
CA GLY A 211 7.54 9.15 17.17
C GLY A 211 6.48 8.70 16.16
N ASN A 212 6.61 9.07 14.89
CA ASN A 212 5.64 8.73 13.84
C ASN A 212 5.80 7.31 13.28
N GLY A 213 6.87 6.60 13.68
CA GLY A 213 7.17 5.24 13.26
C GLY A 213 8.06 5.13 12.02
N VAL A 214 8.89 4.11 12.07
CA VAL A 214 9.80 3.75 10.98
C VAL A 214 9.54 2.30 10.60
N HIS A 215 9.35 2.02 9.32
CA HIS A 215 9.25 0.67 8.80
C HIS A 215 10.59 0.22 8.19
N VAL A 216 11.08 -0.93 8.63
CA VAL A 216 12.26 -1.59 8.05
C VAL A 216 11.79 -2.80 7.27
N VAL A 217 11.81 -2.68 5.94
CA VAL A 217 11.23 -3.64 5.01
C VAL A 217 12.33 -4.55 4.48
N THR A 218 12.14 -5.87 4.61
CA THR A 218 13.05 -6.90 4.11
C THR A 218 12.34 -7.87 3.15
N VAL A 219 13.10 -8.75 2.49
CA VAL A 219 12.57 -9.69 1.49
C VAL A 219 12.01 -10.98 2.08
N ASN A 220 12.38 -11.36 3.31
CA ASN A 220 11.88 -12.58 3.95
C ASN A 220 11.79 -12.45 5.47
N ASP A 221 10.99 -13.32 6.08
CA ASP A 221 10.68 -13.32 7.50
C ASP A 221 11.87 -13.68 8.40
N TYR A 222 12.83 -14.47 7.90
CA TYR A 222 14.04 -14.76 8.64
C TYR A 222 14.88 -13.49 8.85
N LEU A 223 15.12 -12.72 7.78
CA LEU A 223 15.88 -11.47 7.87
C LEU A 223 15.16 -10.44 8.75
N SER A 224 13.85 -10.30 8.58
CA SER A 224 13.02 -9.39 9.38
C SER A 224 13.15 -9.69 10.88
N LYS A 225 12.98 -10.95 11.28
CA LYS A 225 13.12 -11.40 12.67
C LYS A 225 14.55 -11.24 13.18
N ARG A 226 15.54 -11.74 12.42
CA ARG A 226 16.97 -11.66 12.78
C ARG A 226 17.43 -10.21 12.97
N ASP A 227 17.11 -9.32 12.02
CA ASP A 227 17.64 -7.96 12.05
C ASP A 227 16.93 -7.11 13.12
N SER A 228 15.65 -7.37 13.39
CA SER A 228 14.94 -6.75 14.52
C SER A 228 15.55 -7.15 15.88
N GLU A 229 16.01 -8.40 16.01
CA GLU A 229 16.66 -8.89 17.21
C GLU A 229 18.12 -8.44 17.31
N TRP A 230 18.83 -8.41 16.19
CA TRP A 230 20.26 -8.05 16.17
C TRP A 230 20.50 -6.56 16.37
N MET A 231 19.76 -5.69 15.65
CA MET A 231 19.91 -4.23 15.75
C MET A 231 19.04 -3.61 16.85
N GLY A 232 17.99 -4.32 17.27
CA GLY A 232 17.01 -3.83 18.25
C GLY A 232 17.62 -3.29 19.54
N PRO A 233 18.56 -4.00 20.21
CA PRO A 233 19.16 -3.54 21.46
C PRO A 233 19.81 -2.16 21.36
N LEU A 234 20.38 -1.80 20.20
CA LEU A 234 20.98 -0.49 19.96
C LEU A 234 19.94 0.65 20.09
N TYR A 235 18.74 0.43 19.56
CA TYR A 235 17.64 1.40 19.64
C TYR A 235 16.98 1.41 21.02
N MET A 236 16.75 0.22 21.57
CA MET A 236 16.11 0.03 22.87
C MET A 236 16.94 0.63 24.00
N PHE A 237 18.26 0.66 23.88
CA PHE A 237 19.15 1.37 24.80
C PHE A 237 18.79 2.85 24.94
N HIS A 238 18.26 3.47 23.90
CA HIS A 238 17.80 4.86 23.86
C HIS A 238 16.30 5.03 24.12
N GLY A 239 15.62 3.99 24.65
CA GLY A 239 14.20 4.04 24.95
C GLY A 239 13.29 4.01 23.70
N LEU A 240 13.79 3.57 22.53
CA LEU A 240 12.98 3.38 21.35
C LEU A 240 12.43 1.94 21.32
N SER A 241 11.13 1.81 21.12
CA SER A 241 10.46 0.51 21.00
C SER A 241 10.70 -0.11 19.63
N VAL A 242 10.97 -1.43 19.62
CA VAL A 242 11.23 -2.20 18.39
C VAL A 242 10.39 -3.46 18.40
N ASP A 243 9.68 -3.71 17.30
CA ASP A 243 8.96 -4.97 17.12
C ASP A 243 9.03 -5.43 15.65
N CYS A 244 8.57 -6.67 15.40
CA CYS A 244 8.58 -7.31 14.10
C CYS A 244 7.21 -7.92 13.81
N ILE A 245 6.53 -7.44 12.76
CA ILE A 245 5.19 -7.91 12.40
C ILE A 245 5.15 -9.39 12.03
N ASP A 246 6.24 -9.93 11.47
CA ASP A 246 6.33 -11.36 11.11
C ASP A 246 6.33 -12.32 12.33
N LYS A 247 6.39 -11.79 13.54
CA LYS A 247 6.25 -12.55 14.80
C LYS A 247 4.80 -12.66 15.26
N HIS A 248 3.89 -11.89 14.69
CA HIS A 248 2.52 -11.75 15.15
C HIS A 248 1.51 -12.20 14.09
N GLN A 249 0.41 -12.79 14.56
CA GLN A 249 -0.68 -13.19 13.65
C GLN A 249 -1.35 -11.98 13.01
N PRO A 250 -1.77 -12.06 11.74
CA PRO A 250 -2.55 -11.03 11.08
C PRO A 250 -3.79 -10.62 11.91
N ASN A 251 -4.17 -9.34 11.83
CA ASN A 251 -5.33 -8.75 12.53
C ASN A 251 -5.33 -8.90 14.06
N SER A 252 -4.21 -9.32 14.67
CA SER A 252 -4.12 -9.46 16.14
C SER A 252 -3.79 -8.12 16.82
N ASP A 253 -4.15 -8.00 18.11
CA ASP A 253 -3.75 -6.85 18.94
C ASP A 253 -2.22 -6.75 19.10
N ALA A 254 -1.51 -7.89 19.10
CA ALA A 254 -0.06 -7.91 19.13
C ALA A 254 0.52 -7.29 17.85
N ARG A 255 -0.07 -7.59 16.67
CA ARG A 255 0.35 -6.99 15.40
C ARG A 255 0.07 -5.49 15.34
N ARG A 256 -1.09 -5.07 15.87
CA ARG A 256 -1.41 -3.63 16.00
C ARG A 256 -0.41 -2.91 16.91
N LYS A 257 -0.03 -3.52 18.03
CA LYS A 257 1.02 -2.99 18.92
C LYS A 257 2.38 -2.91 18.23
N ALA A 258 2.73 -3.89 17.39
CA ALA A 258 3.96 -3.86 16.61
C ALA A 258 4.02 -2.67 15.65
N TYR A 259 2.91 -2.29 15.03
CA TYR A 259 2.84 -1.08 14.21
C TYR A 259 2.92 0.23 15.01
N LEU A 260 2.59 0.18 16.30
CA LEU A 260 2.71 1.35 17.21
C LEU A 260 4.13 1.51 17.76
N ALA A 261 5.01 0.54 17.57
CA ALA A 261 6.42 0.66 17.95
C ALA A 261 7.10 1.81 17.17
N ASP A 262 8.16 2.39 17.75
CA ASP A 262 8.95 3.44 17.07
C ASP A 262 9.62 2.88 15.81
N ILE A 263 10.01 1.60 15.85
CA ILE A 263 10.64 0.91 14.73
C ILE A 263 9.94 -0.45 14.53
N THR A 264 9.37 -0.65 13.35
CA THR A 264 8.65 -1.87 12.97
C THR A 264 9.38 -2.57 11.83
N PHE A 265 9.88 -3.77 12.09
CA PHE A 265 10.44 -4.65 11.07
C PHE A 265 9.36 -5.52 10.45
N GLY A 266 9.53 -5.87 9.17
CA GLY A 266 8.62 -6.78 8.49
C GLY A 266 9.03 -7.08 7.07
N THR A 267 8.42 -8.12 6.49
CA THR A 267 8.57 -8.42 5.08
C THR A 267 7.71 -7.51 4.23
N ASN A 268 8.15 -7.23 2.99
CA ASN A 268 7.42 -6.46 2.01
C ASN A 268 5.98 -6.98 1.82
N ASN A 269 5.83 -8.31 1.73
CA ASN A 269 4.55 -8.96 1.52
C ASN A 269 3.59 -8.74 2.71
N GLU A 270 4.09 -8.89 3.95
CA GLU A 270 3.26 -8.73 5.15
C GLU A 270 2.80 -7.28 5.35
N PHE A 271 3.67 -6.28 5.10
CA PHE A 271 3.26 -4.88 5.06
C PHE A 271 2.16 -4.63 4.02
N GLY A 272 2.34 -5.22 2.82
CA GLY A 272 1.38 -5.09 1.73
C GLY A 272 0.06 -5.82 2.03
N PHE A 273 0.09 -7.02 2.63
CA PHE A 273 -1.13 -7.73 3.03
C PHE A 273 -1.88 -7.00 4.14
N ASP A 274 -1.18 -6.43 5.12
CA ASP A 274 -1.84 -5.62 6.15
C ASP A 274 -2.49 -4.36 5.57
N TYR A 275 -1.81 -3.69 4.62
CA TYR A 275 -2.39 -2.56 3.91
C TYR A 275 -3.67 -2.94 3.15
N LEU A 276 -3.67 -4.08 2.46
CA LEU A 276 -4.86 -4.56 1.76
C LEU A 276 -5.99 -4.93 2.75
N ARG A 277 -5.67 -5.58 3.89
CA ARG A 277 -6.65 -5.89 4.94
C ARG A 277 -7.25 -4.64 5.55
N ASP A 278 -6.43 -3.63 5.83
CA ASP A 278 -6.89 -2.35 6.37
C ASP A 278 -7.82 -1.60 5.40
N ASN A 279 -7.57 -1.69 4.07
CA ASN A 279 -8.47 -1.13 3.07
C ASN A 279 -9.81 -1.88 2.95
N MET A 280 -9.92 -3.07 3.51
CA MET A 280 -11.16 -3.86 3.58
C MET A 280 -11.85 -3.73 4.94
N ALA A 281 -11.25 -3.04 5.90
CA ALA A 281 -11.80 -2.88 7.24
C ALA A 281 -13.08 -2.03 7.22
N ILE A 282 -14.09 -2.49 7.95
CA ILE A 282 -15.39 -1.80 8.07
C ILE A 282 -15.35 -0.74 9.18
N SER A 283 -14.49 -0.93 10.17
CA SER A 283 -14.37 -0.03 11.31
C SER A 283 -12.92 0.44 11.49
N PRO A 284 -12.68 1.71 11.86
CA PRO A 284 -11.34 2.19 12.21
C PRO A 284 -10.65 1.38 13.32
N LYS A 285 -11.42 0.69 14.16
CA LYS A 285 -10.88 -0.17 15.22
C LYS A 285 -10.22 -1.45 14.70
N ASP A 286 -10.55 -1.85 13.49
CA ASP A 286 -10.02 -3.06 12.84
C ASP A 286 -8.69 -2.77 12.12
N LEU A 287 -8.34 -1.51 11.92
CA LEU A 287 -7.07 -1.11 11.31
C LEU A 287 -5.89 -1.55 12.18
N VAL A 288 -4.87 -2.12 11.56
CA VAL A 288 -3.63 -2.52 12.26
C VAL A 288 -2.50 -1.53 12.01
N GLN A 289 -2.44 -0.92 10.82
CA GLN A 289 -1.42 0.05 10.47
C GLN A 289 -1.82 1.45 10.97
N ARG A 290 -0.82 2.27 11.27
CA ARG A 290 -0.96 3.71 11.46
C ARG A 290 -0.51 4.45 10.20
N GLN A 291 -0.63 5.77 10.18
CA GLN A 291 -0.11 6.61 9.11
C GLN A 291 1.37 6.30 8.85
N HIS A 292 1.72 6.17 7.57
CA HIS A 292 3.08 5.92 7.15
C HIS A 292 3.92 7.19 7.26
N ASN A 293 5.15 7.07 7.76
CA ASN A 293 6.06 8.19 7.93
C ASN A 293 7.38 7.97 7.17
N TYR A 294 8.17 7.00 7.58
CA TYR A 294 9.46 6.69 6.96
C TYR A 294 9.64 5.20 6.78
N ALA A 295 10.18 4.78 5.64
CA ALA A 295 10.51 3.40 5.37
C ALA A 295 11.92 3.25 4.78
N ILE A 296 12.64 2.24 5.24
CA ILE A 296 13.84 1.71 4.60
C ILE A 296 13.46 0.39 3.94
N VAL A 297 13.85 0.21 2.68
CA VAL A 297 13.65 -1.02 1.93
C VAL A 297 15.01 -1.64 1.65
N ASP A 298 15.28 -2.79 2.28
CA ASP A 298 16.47 -3.58 1.96
C ASP A 298 16.22 -4.45 0.73
N GLU A 299 17.27 -4.78 -0.03
CA GLU A 299 17.19 -5.52 -1.28
C GLU A 299 16.14 -4.91 -2.24
N VAL A 300 16.24 -3.59 -2.45
CA VAL A 300 15.24 -2.79 -3.18
C VAL A 300 15.01 -3.24 -4.62
N ASP A 301 15.99 -3.81 -5.27
CA ASP A 301 15.92 -4.44 -6.59
C ASP A 301 15.01 -5.66 -6.58
N SER A 302 15.14 -6.55 -5.59
CA SER A 302 14.21 -7.67 -5.41
C SER A 302 12.80 -7.19 -5.14
N VAL A 303 12.61 -6.27 -4.19
CA VAL A 303 11.28 -5.81 -3.74
C VAL A 303 10.55 -5.01 -4.82
N LEU A 304 11.23 -4.02 -5.45
CA LEU A 304 10.57 -3.07 -6.34
C LEU A 304 10.71 -3.39 -7.84
N ILE A 305 11.56 -4.34 -8.21
CA ILE A 305 11.77 -4.73 -9.61
C ILE A 305 11.36 -6.18 -9.85
N ASP A 306 11.98 -7.15 -9.15
CA ASP A 306 11.76 -8.57 -9.41
C ASP A 306 10.36 -9.01 -8.96
N ASP A 307 9.96 -8.67 -7.75
CA ASP A 307 8.67 -9.02 -7.16
C ASP A 307 7.53 -8.07 -7.56
N ALA A 308 7.83 -6.91 -8.18
CA ALA A 308 6.85 -5.90 -8.54
C ALA A 308 5.73 -6.40 -9.47
N ARG A 309 5.96 -7.49 -10.20
CA ARG A 309 4.97 -8.10 -11.09
C ARG A 309 4.08 -9.14 -10.40
N THR A 310 4.44 -9.55 -9.19
CA THR A 310 3.67 -10.55 -8.43
C THR A 310 2.59 -9.84 -7.63
N PRO A 311 1.30 -9.99 -7.98
CA PRO A 311 0.23 -9.33 -7.24
C PRO A 311 0.10 -9.96 -5.84
N LEU A 312 -0.12 -9.12 -4.85
CA LEU A 312 -0.57 -9.57 -3.54
C LEU A 312 -2.05 -9.90 -3.61
N ILE A 313 -2.42 -11.16 -3.40
CA ILE A 313 -3.81 -11.62 -3.47
C ILE A 313 -4.24 -12.07 -2.08
N ILE A 314 -5.26 -11.41 -1.53
CA ILE A 314 -5.96 -11.89 -0.34
C ILE A 314 -7.06 -12.83 -0.81
N SER A 315 -6.95 -14.10 -0.43
CA SER A 315 -8.01 -15.08 -0.62
C SER A 315 -8.34 -15.73 0.72
N GLY A 316 -9.61 -15.91 0.98
CA GLY A 316 -10.09 -16.64 2.16
C GLY A 316 -10.99 -17.81 1.73
N PRO A 317 -11.20 -18.80 2.61
CA PRO A 317 -12.19 -19.82 2.35
C PRO A 317 -13.57 -19.17 2.25
N ILE A 318 -14.24 -19.41 1.13
CA ILE A 318 -15.62 -18.97 0.91
C ILE A 318 -16.51 -19.83 1.79
N PRO A 319 -17.45 -19.28 2.59
CA PRO A 319 -18.45 -20.08 3.30
C PRO A 319 -19.21 -20.96 2.30
N LYS A 320 -19.50 -22.22 2.69
CA LYS A 320 -20.15 -23.24 1.83
C LYS A 320 -21.47 -22.81 1.15
N GLY A 321 -22.05 -21.68 1.50
CA GLY A 321 -23.24 -21.12 0.85
C GLY A 321 -22.99 -20.54 -0.54
N GLU A 322 -21.78 -20.10 -0.86
CA GLU A 322 -21.48 -19.48 -2.14
C GLU A 322 -21.30 -20.49 -3.29
N GLU A 323 -20.85 -21.72 -3.01
CA GLU A 323 -20.77 -22.78 -4.02
C GLU A 323 -22.13 -23.04 -4.69
N GLN A 324 -23.22 -22.98 -3.92
CA GLN A 324 -24.58 -23.13 -4.47
C GLN A 324 -24.98 -21.97 -5.39
N LEU A 325 -24.52 -20.76 -5.10
CA LEU A 325 -24.83 -19.59 -5.93
C LEU A 325 -24.09 -19.65 -7.27
N PHE A 326 -22.84 -20.07 -7.29
CA PHE A 326 -22.08 -20.30 -8.54
C PHE A 326 -22.75 -21.33 -9.44
N GLU A 327 -23.18 -22.48 -8.91
CA GLU A 327 -23.85 -23.52 -9.68
C GLU A 327 -25.21 -23.05 -10.22
N GLN A 328 -25.95 -22.28 -9.44
CA GLN A 328 -27.25 -21.72 -9.86
C GLN A 328 -27.10 -20.66 -10.97
N LEU A 329 -26.09 -19.81 -10.89
CA LEU A 329 -25.89 -18.71 -11.83
C LEU A 329 -25.12 -19.13 -13.11
N ARG A 330 -24.41 -20.25 -13.06
CA ARG A 330 -23.63 -20.76 -14.20
C ARG A 330 -24.42 -20.89 -15.50
N PRO A 331 -25.62 -21.48 -15.54
CA PRO A 331 -26.40 -21.58 -16.77
C PRO A 331 -26.80 -20.22 -17.36
N LEU A 332 -27.02 -19.22 -16.50
CA LEU A 332 -27.33 -17.85 -16.92
C LEU A 332 -26.14 -17.20 -17.59
N VAL A 333 -24.96 -17.39 -17.00
CA VAL A 333 -23.70 -16.87 -17.55
C VAL A 333 -23.33 -17.54 -18.87
N GLU A 334 -23.49 -18.86 -18.99
CA GLU A 334 -23.27 -19.60 -20.24
C GLU A 334 -24.16 -19.07 -21.37
N ARG A 335 -25.43 -18.79 -21.06
CA ARG A 335 -26.39 -18.18 -22.00
C ARG A 335 -25.98 -16.77 -22.40
N LEU A 336 -25.51 -15.93 -21.48
CA LEU A 336 -24.98 -14.59 -21.76
C LEU A 336 -23.78 -14.66 -22.70
N VAL A 337 -22.81 -15.52 -22.39
CA VAL A 337 -21.58 -15.68 -23.17
C VAL A 337 -21.90 -16.18 -24.58
N GLU A 338 -22.83 -17.12 -24.72
CA GLU A 338 -23.23 -17.62 -26.04
C GLU A 338 -23.91 -16.53 -26.88
N ALA A 339 -24.84 -15.77 -26.29
CA ALA A 339 -25.50 -14.65 -26.94
C ALA A 339 -24.49 -13.56 -27.35
N GLN A 340 -23.55 -13.22 -26.47
CA GLN A 340 -22.49 -12.25 -26.75
C GLN A 340 -21.56 -12.72 -27.89
N LYS A 341 -21.17 -14.00 -27.90
CA LYS A 341 -20.34 -14.59 -29.00
C LYS A 341 -21.01 -14.45 -30.35
N LYS A 342 -22.31 -14.73 -30.44
CA LYS A 342 -23.10 -14.56 -31.68
C LYS A 342 -23.12 -13.09 -32.10
N LEU A 343 -23.42 -12.19 -31.16
CA LEU A 343 -23.51 -10.75 -31.42
C LEU A 343 -22.15 -10.16 -31.85
N ALA A 344 -21.07 -10.50 -31.14
CA ALA A 344 -19.72 -10.04 -31.48
C ALA A 344 -19.26 -10.52 -32.85
N THR A 345 -19.63 -11.74 -33.25
CA THR A 345 -19.34 -12.30 -34.59
C THR A 345 -20.11 -11.56 -35.68
N GLN A 346 -21.37 -11.20 -35.42
CA GLN A 346 -22.18 -10.39 -36.33
C GLN A 346 -21.58 -9.01 -36.53
N TYR A 347 -21.23 -8.31 -35.43
CA TYR A 347 -20.58 -7.00 -35.51
C TYR A 347 -19.24 -7.07 -36.26
N LEU A 348 -18.46 -8.12 -36.08
CA LEU A 348 -17.20 -8.29 -36.80
C LEU A 348 -17.45 -8.50 -38.32
N ALA A 349 -18.49 -9.24 -38.69
CA ALA A 349 -18.86 -9.42 -40.09
C ALA A 349 -19.35 -8.12 -40.75
N ASP A 350 -20.19 -7.37 -40.03
CA ASP A 350 -20.67 -6.07 -40.49
C ASP A 350 -19.51 -5.05 -40.60
N ALA A 351 -18.59 -5.03 -39.61
CA ALA A 351 -17.40 -4.19 -39.66
C ALA A 351 -16.57 -4.45 -40.92
N LYS A 352 -16.29 -5.72 -41.23
CA LYS A 352 -15.51 -6.09 -42.44
C LYS A 352 -16.17 -5.64 -43.72
N ARG A 353 -17.50 -5.79 -43.83
CA ARG A 353 -18.29 -5.38 -44.98
C ARG A 353 -18.33 -3.87 -45.15
N LEU A 354 -18.63 -3.13 -44.07
CA LEU A 354 -18.85 -1.69 -44.09
C LEU A 354 -17.56 -0.88 -44.22
N ILE A 355 -16.47 -1.32 -43.57
CA ILE A 355 -15.16 -0.64 -43.67
C ILE A 355 -14.60 -0.74 -45.09
N ALA A 356 -14.94 -1.80 -45.85
CA ALA A 356 -14.52 -1.96 -47.24
C ALA A 356 -15.32 -1.10 -48.23
N SER A 357 -16.37 -0.42 -47.78
CA SER A 357 -17.17 0.48 -48.64
C SER A 357 -16.40 1.74 -49.01
N SER A 358 -16.80 2.36 -50.11
CA SER A 358 -16.33 3.68 -50.56
C SER A 358 -17.08 4.84 -49.88
N ASP A 359 -18.21 4.58 -49.23
CA ASP A 359 -19.00 5.59 -48.52
C ASP A 359 -18.44 5.82 -47.13
N LYS A 360 -18.15 7.08 -46.82
CA LYS A 360 -17.57 7.51 -45.54
C LYS A 360 -18.50 7.21 -44.36
N LYS A 361 -19.81 7.34 -44.51
CA LYS A 361 -20.76 7.03 -43.46
C LYS A 361 -20.80 5.54 -43.14
N GLU A 362 -20.80 4.69 -44.18
CA GLU A 362 -20.73 3.23 -44.01
C GLU A 362 -19.42 2.82 -43.33
N GLN A 363 -18.30 3.49 -43.66
CA GLN A 363 -17.02 3.25 -42.97
C GLN A 363 -17.09 3.63 -41.48
N GLU A 364 -17.69 4.75 -41.14
CA GLU A 364 -17.87 5.17 -39.75
C GLU A 364 -18.76 4.17 -38.98
N GLU A 365 -19.86 3.69 -39.56
CA GLU A 365 -20.68 2.62 -38.99
C GLU A 365 -19.90 1.31 -38.84
N GLY A 366 -19.05 1.00 -39.81
CA GLY A 366 -18.18 -0.17 -39.78
C GLY A 366 -17.17 -0.12 -38.63
N PHE A 367 -16.56 1.04 -38.39
CA PHE A 367 -15.65 1.20 -37.26
C PHE A 367 -16.38 1.17 -35.93
N LEU A 368 -17.62 1.66 -35.83
CA LEU A 368 -18.45 1.50 -34.62
C LEU A 368 -18.78 0.02 -34.38
N ALA A 369 -19.14 -0.74 -35.43
CA ALA A 369 -19.37 -2.17 -35.31
C ALA A 369 -18.10 -2.93 -34.89
N LEU A 370 -16.93 -2.52 -35.41
CA LEU A 370 -15.65 -3.06 -34.97
C LEU A 370 -15.36 -2.78 -33.50
N PHE A 371 -15.61 -1.55 -33.04
CA PHE A 371 -15.46 -1.15 -31.65
C PHE A 371 -16.38 -1.93 -30.73
N ARG A 372 -17.65 -2.12 -31.10
CA ARG A 372 -18.60 -2.98 -30.38
C ARG A 372 -18.11 -4.42 -30.28
N SER A 373 -17.62 -5.01 -31.40
CA SER A 373 -17.06 -6.35 -31.40
C SER A 373 -15.85 -6.46 -30.43
N HIS A 374 -15.01 -5.42 -30.37
CA HIS A 374 -13.85 -5.35 -29.47
C HIS A 374 -14.28 -5.24 -28.00
N LYS A 375 -15.23 -4.37 -27.67
CA LYS A 375 -15.77 -4.25 -26.31
C LYS A 375 -16.54 -5.50 -25.86
N ALA A 376 -17.11 -6.26 -26.82
CA ALA A 376 -17.84 -7.49 -26.53
C ALA A 376 -16.91 -8.67 -26.21
N LEU A 377 -15.87 -8.91 -27.04
CA LEU A 377 -14.94 -10.03 -26.90
C LEU A 377 -13.56 -9.67 -27.49
N PRO A 378 -12.71 -8.94 -26.78
CA PRO A 378 -11.43 -8.43 -27.29
C PRO A 378 -10.44 -9.53 -27.66
N LYS A 379 -10.51 -10.71 -27.01
CA LYS A 379 -9.63 -11.86 -27.26
C LYS A 379 -10.10 -12.78 -28.40
N ASN A 380 -11.15 -12.40 -29.17
CA ASN A 380 -11.60 -13.16 -30.31
C ASN A 380 -10.50 -13.25 -31.40
N LYS A 381 -10.09 -14.46 -31.77
CA LYS A 381 -9.00 -14.70 -32.73
C LYS A 381 -9.25 -14.05 -34.11
N ALA A 382 -10.50 -14.07 -34.60
CA ALA A 382 -10.86 -13.47 -35.87
C ALA A 382 -10.82 -11.93 -35.82
N LEU A 383 -11.20 -11.34 -34.70
CA LEU A 383 -11.07 -9.90 -34.42
C LEU A 383 -9.60 -9.47 -34.36
N ILE A 384 -8.77 -10.19 -33.61
CA ILE A 384 -7.33 -9.89 -33.46
C ILE A 384 -6.65 -9.94 -34.84
N LYS A 385 -6.98 -10.95 -35.66
CA LYS A 385 -6.46 -11.05 -37.02
C LYS A 385 -6.86 -9.82 -37.85
N PHE A 386 -8.11 -9.38 -37.77
CA PHE A 386 -8.60 -8.22 -38.51
C PHE A 386 -7.98 -6.91 -38.03
N LEU A 387 -7.78 -6.75 -36.72
CA LEU A 387 -7.11 -5.60 -36.15
C LEU A 387 -5.62 -5.47 -36.52
N SER A 388 -5.00 -6.58 -36.97
CA SER A 388 -3.61 -6.55 -37.46
C SER A 388 -3.46 -6.03 -38.89
N GLU A 389 -4.57 -5.85 -39.63
CA GLU A 389 -4.56 -5.28 -40.98
C GLU A 389 -4.27 -3.77 -40.92
N GLN A 390 -3.59 -3.26 -41.95
CA GLN A 390 -3.12 -1.87 -41.98
C GLN A 390 -4.29 -0.87 -41.87
N GLY A 391 -4.22 0.05 -40.92
CA GLY A 391 -5.18 1.14 -40.68
C GLY A 391 -6.42 0.73 -39.87
N ILE A 392 -6.76 -0.54 -39.75
CA ILE A 392 -7.98 -1.01 -39.05
C ILE A 392 -7.95 -0.67 -37.57
N LYS A 393 -6.84 -0.98 -36.87
CA LYS A 393 -6.69 -0.65 -35.45
C LYS A 393 -6.72 0.85 -35.20
N ALA A 394 -6.07 1.65 -36.03
CA ALA A 394 -6.07 3.10 -35.91
C ALA A 394 -7.48 3.71 -36.10
N GLY A 395 -8.28 3.19 -37.05
CA GLY A 395 -9.67 3.60 -37.23
C GLY A 395 -10.55 3.26 -36.04
N MET A 396 -10.39 2.07 -35.45
CA MET A 396 -11.12 1.67 -34.24
C MET A 396 -10.77 2.57 -33.03
N LEU A 397 -9.47 2.86 -32.81
CA LEU A 397 -9.04 3.73 -31.71
C LEU A 397 -9.58 5.15 -31.86
N LYS A 398 -9.63 5.68 -33.09
CA LYS A 398 -10.26 6.96 -33.37
C LYS A 398 -11.75 6.97 -33.03
N THR A 399 -12.44 5.87 -33.31
CA THR A 399 -13.85 5.72 -32.91
C THR A 399 -13.98 5.67 -31.38
N GLU A 400 -13.11 4.94 -30.68
CA GLU A 400 -13.07 4.93 -29.22
C GLU A 400 -12.92 6.34 -28.65
N GLU A 401 -11.99 7.15 -29.17
CA GLU A 401 -11.78 8.54 -28.75
C GLU A 401 -13.07 9.39 -28.86
N ILE A 402 -13.83 9.25 -29.95
CA ILE A 402 -15.08 9.98 -30.16
C ILE A 402 -16.12 9.66 -29.07
N TYR A 403 -16.21 8.39 -28.64
CA TYR A 403 -17.16 7.98 -27.60
C TYR A 403 -16.64 8.23 -26.19
N MET A 404 -15.32 8.43 -26.01
CA MET A 404 -14.70 8.83 -24.73
C MET A 404 -14.77 10.35 -24.48
N GLU A 405 -15.08 11.16 -25.47
CA GLU A 405 -15.22 12.60 -25.29
C GLU A 405 -16.26 12.95 -24.23
N GLN A 406 -16.11 14.13 -23.58
CA GLN A 406 -17.03 14.63 -22.53
C GLN A 406 -17.23 13.67 -21.35
N ASN A 407 -16.13 13.09 -20.82
CA ASN A 407 -16.19 12.14 -19.69
C ASN A 407 -17.07 10.91 -19.96
N ASN A 408 -16.90 10.29 -21.12
CA ASN A 408 -17.60 9.05 -21.52
C ASN A 408 -19.14 9.19 -21.64
N LYS A 409 -19.69 10.39 -21.73
CA LYS A 409 -21.15 10.61 -21.79
C LYS A 409 -21.84 9.87 -22.95
N ARG A 410 -21.11 9.57 -24.02
CA ARG A 410 -21.63 8.88 -25.19
C ARG A 410 -21.25 7.40 -25.27
N MET A 411 -20.49 6.89 -24.32
CA MET A 411 -20.04 5.48 -24.36
C MET A 411 -21.23 4.50 -24.35
N HIS A 412 -22.31 4.83 -23.66
CA HIS A 412 -23.53 4.02 -23.62
C HIS A 412 -24.11 3.79 -25.03
N GLU A 413 -24.06 4.75 -25.95
CA GLU A 413 -24.54 4.58 -27.34
C GLU A 413 -23.81 3.44 -28.05
N ALA A 414 -22.54 3.21 -27.72
CA ALA A 414 -21.75 2.11 -28.30
C ALA A 414 -21.96 0.78 -27.56
N THR A 415 -22.16 0.82 -26.24
CA THR A 415 -22.12 -0.38 -25.37
C THR A 415 -23.49 -0.96 -25.03
N ASP A 416 -24.56 -0.16 -24.97
CA ASP A 416 -25.92 -0.64 -24.65
C ASP A 416 -26.42 -1.79 -25.56
N PRO A 417 -26.05 -1.86 -26.84
CA PRO A 417 -26.43 -2.99 -27.66
C PRO A 417 -25.78 -4.34 -27.29
N LEU A 418 -24.74 -4.35 -26.45
CA LEU A 418 -24.06 -5.56 -25.97
C LEU A 418 -24.81 -6.15 -24.77
N TYR A 419 -24.53 -7.40 -24.41
CA TYR A 419 -25.05 -8.05 -23.21
C TYR A 419 -24.17 -7.79 -21.99
N PHE A 420 -22.88 -7.62 -22.20
CA PHE A 420 -21.90 -7.18 -21.21
C PHE A 420 -20.72 -6.50 -21.91
N VAL A 421 -19.95 -5.73 -21.19
CA VAL A 421 -18.80 -4.96 -21.69
C VAL A 421 -17.55 -5.44 -21.00
N ILE A 422 -16.50 -5.73 -21.77
CA ILE A 422 -15.18 -6.10 -21.25
C ILE A 422 -14.26 -4.89 -21.33
N GLU A 423 -13.70 -4.47 -20.19
CA GLU A 423 -12.69 -3.43 -20.10
C GLU A 423 -11.35 -4.05 -19.71
N GLU A 424 -10.53 -4.37 -20.72
CA GLU A 424 -9.27 -5.08 -20.49
C GLU A 424 -8.29 -4.31 -19.61
N LYS A 425 -8.26 -2.97 -19.73
CA LYS A 425 -7.35 -2.11 -18.94
C LYS A 425 -7.67 -2.13 -17.45
N LEU A 426 -8.95 -2.22 -17.11
CA LEU A 426 -9.45 -2.26 -15.73
C LEU A 426 -9.66 -3.70 -15.24
N ASN A 427 -9.44 -4.68 -16.09
CA ASN A 427 -9.71 -6.08 -15.81
C ASN A 427 -11.13 -6.29 -15.25
N SER A 428 -12.12 -5.56 -15.78
CA SER A 428 -13.54 -5.63 -15.39
C SER A 428 -14.42 -6.17 -16.52
N VAL A 429 -15.54 -6.76 -16.10
CA VAL A 429 -16.65 -7.16 -16.99
C VAL A 429 -17.93 -6.69 -16.32
N ASP A 430 -18.69 -5.87 -17.03
CA ASP A 430 -19.89 -5.23 -16.51
C ASP A 430 -21.11 -5.59 -17.36
N LEU A 431 -22.20 -6.04 -16.69
CA LEU A 431 -23.49 -6.32 -17.34
C LEU A 431 -24.11 -5.01 -17.84
N THR A 432 -24.73 -5.07 -19.03
CA THR A 432 -25.60 -4.01 -19.53
C THR A 432 -27.06 -4.32 -19.17
N ASP A 433 -27.96 -3.34 -19.35
CA ASP A 433 -29.39 -3.55 -19.17
C ASP A 433 -29.91 -4.70 -20.07
N LYS A 434 -29.43 -4.77 -21.31
CA LYS A 434 -29.75 -5.88 -22.21
C LYS A 434 -29.30 -7.24 -21.70
N GLY A 435 -28.15 -7.27 -21.00
CA GLY A 435 -27.65 -8.49 -20.34
C GLY A 435 -28.53 -8.89 -19.18
N VAL A 436 -28.91 -7.92 -18.34
CA VAL A 436 -29.85 -8.11 -17.23
C VAL A 436 -31.20 -8.63 -17.75
N ASP A 437 -31.77 -8.04 -18.79
CA ASP A 437 -33.03 -8.48 -19.40
C ASP A 437 -32.95 -9.92 -19.90
N LEU A 438 -31.82 -10.32 -20.49
CA LEU A 438 -31.63 -11.69 -20.99
C LEU A 438 -31.65 -12.72 -19.85
N ILE A 439 -31.04 -12.42 -18.70
CA ILE A 439 -30.95 -13.38 -17.56
C ILE A 439 -32.16 -13.34 -16.66
N THR A 440 -32.82 -12.19 -16.50
CA THR A 440 -34.09 -12.09 -15.77
C THR A 440 -35.22 -12.79 -16.53
N GLY A 441 -35.34 -12.62 -17.83
CA GLY A 441 -36.25 -13.35 -18.70
C GLY A 441 -37.65 -13.58 -18.13
N ASN A 442 -38.00 -14.84 -17.87
CA ASN A 442 -39.27 -15.27 -17.27
C ASN A 442 -39.21 -15.43 -15.74
N SER A 443 -38.26 -14.79 -15.07
CA SER A 443 -38.14 -14.81 -13.60
C SER A 443 -39.36 -14.15 -12.94
N GLU A 444 -39.79 -14.65 -11.80
CA GLU A 444 -40.88 -14.05 -11.01
C GLU A 444 -40.49 -12.67 -10.44
N ASP A 445 -39.21 -12.38 -10.26
CA ASP A 445 -38.70 -11.07 -9.85
C ASP A 445 -37.82 -10.45 -10.95
N PRO A 446 -38.34 -9.46 -11.71
CA PRO A 446 -37.58 -8.77 -12.76
C PRO A 446 -36.46 -7.90 -12.22
N THR A 447 -36.43 -7.64 -10.91
CA THR A 447 -35.42 -6.79 -10.25
C THR A 447 -34.28 -7.58 -9.59
N LEU A 448 -34.24 -8.91 -9.80
CA LEU A 448 -33.33 -9.82 -9.12
C LEU A 448 -31.83 -9.50 -9.32
N PHE A 449 -31.50 -8.92 -10.47
CA PHE A 449 -30.14 -8.52 -10.86
C PHE A 449 -29.99 -7.00 -11.04
N VAL A 450 -30.97 -6.23 -10.57
CA VAL A 450 -30.93 -4.76 -10.57
C VAL A 450 -30.58 -4.27 -9.17
N LEU A 451 -29.49 -3.52 -9.05
CA LEU A 451 -29.12 -2.91 -7.78
C LEU A 451 -30.05 -1.73 -7.49
N PRO A 452 -30.74 -1.72 -6.34
CA PRO A 452 -31.54 -0.56 -5.95
C PRO A 452 -30.65 0.64 -5.60
N ASP A 453 -31.14 1.84 -5.85
CA ASP A 453 -30.48 3.07 -5.33
C ASP A 453 -30.73 3.15 -3.82
N ILE A 454 -29.78 2.56 -3.07
CA ILE A 454 -29.87 2.46 -1.61
C ILE A 454 -29.80 3.85 -0.96
N ALA A 455 -29.08 4.81 -1.58
CA ALA A 455 -28.97 6.17 -1.03
C ALA A 455 -30.30 6.90 -1.12
N ALA A 456 -30.99 6.83 -2.26
CA ALA A 456 -32.32 7.39 -2.43
C ALA A 456 -33.34 6.75 -1.46
N GLN A 457 -33.36 5.41 -1.37
CA GLN A 457 -34.29 4.68 -0.50
C GLN A 457 -34.05 4.96 0.99
N LEU A 458 -32.80 5.09 1.42
CA LEU A 458 -32.47 5.46 2.80
C LEU A 458 -32.87 6.90 3.09
N SER A 459 -32.65 7.84 2.15
CA SER A 459 -33.09 9.22 2.29
C SER A 459 -34.60 9.35 2.35
N GLU A 460 -35.36 8.59 1.54
CA GLU A 460 -36.82 8.52 1.61
C GLU A 460 -37.28 7.99 2.97
N LEU A 461 -36.63 6.93 3.49
CA LEU A 461 -36.95 6.34 4.78
C LEU A 461 -36.68 7.31 5.96
N GLU A 462 -35.62 8.11 5.87
CA GLU A 462 -35.33 9.14 6.88
C GLU A 462 -36.33 10.28 6.89
N ASN A 463 -36.92 10.62 5.73
CA ASN A 463 -37.96 11.64 5.60
C ASN A 463 -39.37 11.15 5.94
N GLU A 464 -39.56 9.86 6.18
CA GLU A 464 -40.86 9.26 6.52
C GLU A 464 -41.22 9.55 8.00
N THR A 465 -42.02 10.56 8.22
CA THR A 465 -42.38 11.07 9.56
C THR A 465 -43.38 10.22 10.35
N GLN A 466 -43.95 9.18 9.72
CA GLN A 466 -45.02 8.34 10.32
C GLN A 466 -44.48 7.08 11.01
N LEU A 467 -43.19 6.78 10.87
CA LEU A 467 -42.57 5.57 11.43
C LEU A 467 -42.00 5.83 12.83
N THR A 468 -42.16 4.84 13.71
CA THR A 468 -41.40 4.80 14.96
C THR A 468 -39.93 4.50 14.70
N ASP A 469 -39.03 4.81 15.65
CA ASP A 469 -37.60 4.55 15.52
C ASP A 469 -37.29 3.05 15.34
N GLU A 470 -38.06 2.16 15.99
CA GLU A 470 -37.92 0.71 15.84
C GLU A 470 -38.35 0.22 14.45
N GLU A 471 -39.46 0.74 13.90
CA GLU A 471 -39.93 0.42 12.55
C GLU A 471 -38.99 0.94 11.48
N ARG A 472 -38.40 2.13 11.70
CA ARG A 472 -37.39 2.70 10.81
C ARG A 472 -36.14 1.86 10.78
N LEU A 473 -35.65 1.41 11.93
CA LEU A 473 -34.48 0.54 12.03
C LEU A 473 -34.73 -0.81 11.33
N ALA A 474 -35.90 -1.42 11.56
CA ALA A 474 -36.26 -2.69 10.92
C ALA A 474 -36.34 -2.57 9.39
N LYS A 475 -36.94 -1.49 8.86
CA LYS A 475 -36.98 -1.23 7.40
C LYS A 475 -35.59 -0.97 6.84
N LYS A 476 -34.72 -0.26 7.57
CA LYS A 476 -33.32 -0.03 7.17
C LYS A 476 -32.55 -1.35 7.06
N ASP A 477 -32.70 -2.23 8.03
CA ASP A 477 -32.07 -3.54 8.02
C ASP A 477 -32.58 -4.43 6.87
N GLU A 478 -33.90 -4.36 6.56
CA GLU A 478 -34.48 -5.06 5.42
C GLU A 478 -33.93 -4.54 4.08
N LEU A 479 -33.84 -3.22 3.90
CA LEU A 479 -33.27 -2.60 2.72
C LEU A 479 -31.80 -2.97 2.53
N MET A 480 -31.00 -2.91 3.60
CA MET A 480 -29.60 -3.28 3.57
C MET A 480 -29.39 -4.76 3.26
N THR A 481 -30.21 -5.65 3.83
CA THR A 481 -30.17 -7.09 3.57
C THR A 481 -30.53 -7.40 2.11
N ASN A 482 -31.59 -6.77 1.58
CA ASN A 482 -31.98 -6.94 0.17
C ASN A 482 -30.90 -6.42 -0.79
N TYR A 483 -30.30 -5.26 -0.48
CA TYR A 483 -29.17 -4.73 -1.24
C TYR A 483 -27.97 -5.69 -1.23
N ALA A 484 -27.61 -6.23 -0.07
CA ALA A 484 -26.48 -7.16 0.06
C ALA A 484 -26.70 -8.43 -0.78
N ILE A 485 -27.87 -9.03 -0.75
CA ILE A 485 -28.22 -10.22 -1.53
C ILE A 485 -28.15 -9.94 -3.03
N LYS A 486 -28.70 -8.80 -3.50
CA LYS A 486 -28.65 -8.43 -4.92
C LYS A 486 -27.25 -8.10 -5.38
N SER A 487 -26.48 -7.37 -4.56
CA SER A 487 -25.10 -7.01 -4.82
C SER A 487 -24.20 -8.24 -4.97
N GLU A 488 -24.35 -9.23 -4.07
CA GLU A 488 -23.64 -10.50 -4.12
C GLU A 488 -23.92 -11.26 -5.41
N ARG A 489 -25.18 -11.34 -5.84
CA ARG A 489 -25.58 -12.01 -7.10
C ARG A 489 -24.98 -11.32 -8.34
N VAL A 490 -25.06 -10.01 -8.42
CA VAL A 490 -24.47 -9.23 -9.54
C VAL A 490 -22.95 -9.39 -9.53
N HIS A 491 -22.32 -9.31 -8.36
CA HIS A 491 -20.89 -9.54 -8.21
C HIS A 491 -20.48 -10.94 -8.70
N THR A 492 -21.20 -11.96 -8.27
CA THR A 492 -20.93 -13.36 -8.67
C THR A 492 -21.08 -13.56 -10.17
N ILE A 493 -22.10 -12.98 -10.83
CA ILE A 493 -22.25 -13.02 -12.28
C ILE A 493 -21.06 -12.36 -12.98
N ASN A 494 -20.65 -11.18 -12.53
CA ASN A 494 -19.51 -10.47 -13.11
C ASN A 494 -18.21 -11.27 -12.96
N GLN A 495 -17.99 -11.93 -11.82
CA GLN A 495 -16.84 -12.83 -11.61
C GLN A 495 -16.89 -14.06 -12.56
N LEU A 496 -18.05 -14.68 -12.69
CA LEU A 496 -18.23 -15.80 -13.62
C LEU A 496 -18.03 -15.36 -15.08
N LEU A 497 -18.60 -14.23 -15.50
CA LEU A 497 -18.39 -13.67 -16.84
C LEU A 497 -16.91 -13.41 -17.10
N LYS A 498 -16.20 -12.85 -16.12
CA LYS A 498 -14.76 -12.64 -16.18
C LYS A 498 -14.00 -13.95 -16.34
N ALA A 499 -14.36 -14.99 -15.58
CA ALA A 499 -13.76 -16.31 -15.70
C ALA A 499 -13.98 -16.92 -17.10
N TYR A 500 -15.20 -16.83 -17.63
CA TYR A 500 -15.56 -17.39 -18.94
C TYR A 500 -14.98 -16.63 -20.12
N THR A 501 -14.70 -15.33 -19.99
CA THR A 501 -14.29 -14.48 -21.12
C THR A 501 -12.81 -14.12 -21.11
N MET A 502 -12.20 -13.99 -19.93
CA MET A 502 -10.81 -13.56 -19.78
C MET A 502 -9.85 -14.73 -19.51
N PHE A 503 -10.34 -15.84 -18.92
CA PHE A 503 -9.53 -17.00 -18.51
C PHE A 503 -9.87 -18.30 -19.26
N GLU A 504 -10.36 -18.22 -20.49
CA GLU A 504 -10.81 -19.35 -21.32
C GLU A 504 -9.80 -20.54 -21.41
N ILE A 505 -8.54 -20.32 -21.04
CA ILE A 505 -7.48 -21.35 -21.10
C ILE A 505 -7.48 -22.24 -19.82
N MET A 506 -8.01 -21.79 -18.70
CA MET A 506 -7.96 -22.56 -17.44
C MET A 506 -9.12 -23.56 -17.27
N MET A 507 -10.26 -23.32 -17.90
CA MET A 507 -11.44 -24.19 -17.71
C MET A 507 -11.28 -25.60 -18.29
N ASN A 508 -10.44 -25.78 -19.31
CA ASN A 508 -10.16 -27.12 -19.87
C ASN A 508 -9.15 -27.93 -19.03
N THR A 509 -8.43 -27.30 -18.10
CA THR A 509 -7.40 -27.94 -17.28
C THR A 509 -7.95 -28.39 -15.93
N LEU A 510 -8.98 -27.73 -15.39
CA LEU A 510 -9.59 -28.06 -14.10
C LEU A 510 -10.52 -29.30 -14.15
N TYR A 511 -11.00 -29.69 -15.33
CA TYR A 511 -11.87 -30.87 -15.50
C TYR A 511 -11.14 -32.15 -15.95
N SER A 512 -9.81 -32.11 -16.10
CA SER A 512 -9.02 -33.29 -16.51
C SER A 512 -8.35 -34.05 -15.36
N THR A 513 -8.59 -33.68 -14.10
CA THR A 513 -7.96 -34.32 -12.92
C THR A 513 -8.87 -35.28 -12.15
N ASP A 514 -10.08 -35.57 -12.66
CA ASP A 514 -10.91 -36.68 -12.15
C ASP A 514 -10.97 -37.79 -13.19
N ARG A 515 -9.91 -38.60 -13.27
CA ARG A 515 -9.88 -40.00 -13.70
C ARG A 515 -8.73 -40.75 -13.04
#